data_518583e1b645b02d76917f52e5fc443f
#
_entry.id   518583e1b645b02d76917f52e5fc443f
#
_cell.length_a   1.000
_cell.length_b   1.000
_cell.length_c   1.000
_cell.angle_alpha   90.00
_cell.angle_beta   90.00
_cell.angle_gamma   90.00
#
_symmetry.space_group_name_H-M   'P 1'
#
loop_
_entity.id
_entity.type
_entity.pdbx_description
1 polymer ?
#
loop_
_entity_poly.entity_id
_entity_poly.type
_entity_poly.pdbx_seq_one_letter_code
_entity_poly.pdbx_strand_id
1 'polypeptide(L)'
;VSSLIDDLTALAVVAPFPLAILFAIYKFRTSGRVRIARPKLGLLNLGDADFTAILNEDRAALGSFFEDVVVSTDGRIPRCDVLFVYASIAPDGSVVNSPQSSVRQLAAGAGASLLVVASSNPGEHVVATVKNPGPRNASLVLTIDRKGDGFCRFFQKIFTLMKAGKTMPMAWAKVAPQHESVMPKYAPETVFLPEGKFVVFK
;
A
#
# COMPACT_ATOMS: atom_id res chain seq x y z
N VAL A 1 4.92 18.84 22.57
CA VAL A 1 4.50 18.93 21.14
C VAL A 1 3.98 17.59 20.65
N SER A 2 4.54 16.45 21.12
CA SER A 2 4.07 15.09 20.73
C SER A 2 2.67 14.76 21.26
N SER A 3 2.34 15.17 22.50
CA SER A 3 1.03 14.89 23.10
C SER A 3 -0.14 15.55 22.37
N LEU A 4 0.08 16.73 21.79
CA LEU A 4 -0.95 17.49 21.05
C LEU A 4 -1.31 16.80 19.72
N ILE A 5 -0.40 16.04 19.14
CA ILE A 5 -0.62 15.30 17.88
C ILE A 5 -1.41 14.00 18.15
N ASP A 6 -1.15 13.37 19.28
CA ASP A 6 -1.87 12.15 19.70
C ASP A 6 -3.31 12.48 20.13
N ASP A 7 -3.52 13.64 20.79
CA ASP A 7 -4.86 14.12 21.14
C ASP A 7 -5.68 14.54 19.91
N LEU A 8 -5.04 15.09 18.86
CA LEU A 8 -5.71 15.43 17.61
C LEU A 8 -6.09 14.20 16.77
N THR A 9 -5.35 13.10 16.89
CA THR A 9 -5.73 11.83 16.25
C THR A 9 -6.90 11.15 16.96
N ALA A 10 -6.98 11.27 18.27
CA ALA A 10 -8.12 10.79 19.05
C ALA A 10 -9.40 11.62 18.79
N LEU A 11 -9.25 12.94 18.57
CA LEU A 11 -10.38 13.81 18.22
C LEU A 11 -10.95 13.52 16.81
N ALA A 12 -10.13 13.03 15.88
CA ALA A 12 -10.58 12.70 14.52
C ALA A 12 -11.53 11.49 14.48
N VAL A 13 -11.48 10.62 15.49
CA VAL A 13 -12.38 9.46 15.62
C VAL A 13 -13.75 9.84 16.17
N VAL A 14 -13.86 11.00 16.85
CA VAL A 14 -15.09 11.47 17.52
C VAL A 14 -15.65 12.75 16.88
N ALA A 15 -14.90 13.38 15.98
CA ALA A 15 -15.31 14.63 15.37
C ALA A 15 -16.38 14.43 14.28
N PRO A 16 -17.40 15.28 14.20
CA PRO A 16 -18.40 15.20 13.15
C PRO A 16 -17.75 15.34 11.77
N PHE A 17 -18.28 14.58 10.82
CA PHE A 17 -17.82 14.40 9.43
C PHE A 17 -17.11 15.61 8.75
N PRO A 18 -17.51 16.89 8.96
CA PRO A 18 -16.83 18.04 8.36
C PRO A 18 -15.40 18.27 8.84
N LEU A 19 -15.09 17.97 10.10
CA LEU A 19 -13.74 18.14 10.68
C LEU A 19 -12.76 17.08 10.18
N ALA A 20 -13.22 15.84 9.97
CA ALA A 20 -12.42 14.78 9.38
C ALA A 20 -12.05 15.12 7.92
N ILE A 21 -12.98 15.73 7.16
CA ILE A 21 -12.71 16.20 5.79
C ILE A 21 -11.71 17.36 5.79
N LEU A 22 -11.86 18.34 6.69
CA LEU A 22 -10.94 19.47 6.81
C LEU A 22 -9.53 19.01 7.23
N PHE A 23 -9.42 18.04 8.15
CA PHE A 23 -8.15 17.44 8.55
C PHE A 23 -7.51 16.66 7.40
N ALA A 24 -8.29 15.89 6.64
CA ALA A 24 -7.82 15.22 5.45
C ALA A 24 -7.33 16.23 4.40
N ILE A 25 -8.07 17.31 4.13
CA ILE A 25 -7.67 18.37 3.21
C ILE A 25 -6.40 19.10 3.70
N TYR A 26 -6.28 19.38 4.99
CA TYR A 26 -5.10 19.99 5.59
C TYR A 26 -3.88 19.07 5.43
N LYS A 27 -4.02 17.79 5.76
CA LYS A 27 -2.97 16.78 5.60
C LYS A 27 -2.59 16.60 4.12
N PHE A 28 -3.57 16.64 3.20
CA PHE A 28 -3.34 16.63 1.76
C PHE A 28 -2.55 17.86 1.25
N ARG A 29 -2.77 19.05 1.84
CA ARG A 29 -2.05 20.26 1.46
C ARG A 29 -0.65 20.34 2.03
N THR A 30 -0.41 19.78 3.21
CA THR A 30 0.89 19.84 3.91
C THR A 30 1.80 18.67 3.57
N SER A 31 1.27 17.55 3.08
CA SER A 31 2.09 16.42 2.64
C SER A 31 2.80 16.74 1.33
N GLY A 32 4.12 16.66 1.33
CA GLY A 32 4.92 16.87 0.12
C GLY A 32 4.54 15.86 -0.97
N ARG A 33 4.51 16.32 -2.23
CA ARG A 33 4.32 15.45 -3.40
C ARG A 33 5.67 15.01 -3.94
N VAL A 34 5.79 13.73 -4.27
CA VAL A 34 6.94 13.18 -5.01
C VAL A 34 6.49 12.78 -6.40
N ARG A 35 7.16 13.32 -7.42
CA ARG A 35 6.97 12.93 -8.82
C ARG A 35 8.05 11.93 -9.19
N ILE A 36 7.63 10.74 -9.61
CA ILE A 36 8.54 9.69 -10.05
C ILE A 36 8.40 9.57 -11.56
N ALA A 37 9.44 9.96 -12.30
CA ALA A 37 9.40 9.96 -13.76
C ALA A 37 9.46 8.54 -14.33
N ARG A 38 10.22 7.68 -13.67
CA ARG A 38 10.49 6.30 -14.12
C ARG A 38 10.35 5.36 -12.93
N PRO A 39 9.09 5.05 -12.53
CA PRO A 39 8.86 4.26 -11.33
C PRO A 39 9.37 2.83 -11.52
N LYS A 40 10.00 2.29 -10.47
CA LYS A 40 10.44 0.89 -10.38
C LYS A 40 9.52 0.10 -9.48
N LEU A 41 9.13 -1.09 -9.91
CA LEU A 41 8.35 -2.04 -9.15
C LEU A 41 9.28 -3.11 -8.56
N GLY A 42 9.21 -3.30 -7.25
CA GLY A 42 9.79 -4.45 -6.56
C GLY A 42 8.70 -5.48 -6.25
N LEU A 43 8.94 -6.74 -6.55
CA LEU A 43 8.10 -7.87 -6.17
C LEU A 43 8.93 -8.74 -5.23
N LEU A 44 8.57 -8.74 -3.94
CA LEU A 44 9.29 -9.45 -2.89
C LEU A 44 8.45 -10.63 -2.38
N ASN A 45 8.90 -11.85 -2.64
CA ASN A 45 8.31 -13.05 -2.08
C ASN A 45 9.02 -13.44 -0.77
N LEU A 46 8.30 -13.38 0.33
CA LEU A 46 8.73 -13.82 1.67
C LEU A 46 7.93 -15.02 2.18
N GLY A 47 6.94 -15.44 1.40
CA GLY A 47 6.06 -16.55 1.73
C GLY A 47 6.58 -17.89 1.23
N ASP A 48 5.75 -18.91 1.39
CA ASP A 48 5.96 -20.22 0.83
C ASP A 48 5.85 -20.21 -0.71
N ALA A 49 6.26 -21.31 -1.35
CA ALA A 49 6.29 -21.43 -2.81
C ALA A 49 4.97 -21.05 -3.54
N ASP A 50 3.85 -21.12 -2.87
CA ASP A 50 2.52 -20.88 -3.42
C ASP A 50 2.27 -19.44 -3.90
N PHE A 51 3.08 -18.47 -3.45
CA PHE A 51 2.95 -17.09 -3.93
C PHE A 51 3.55 -16.86 -5.33
N THR A 52 4.29 -17.81 -5.87
CA THR A 52 4.96 -17.65 -7.17
C THR A 52 3.97 -17.42 -8.31
N ALA A 53 2.83 -18.09 -8.29
CA ALA A 53 1.81 -17.95 -9.34
C ALA A 53 1.21 -16.54 -9.34
N ILE A 54 0.79 -16.03 -8.17
CA ILE A 54 0.18 -14.70 -8.05
C ILE A 54 1.20 -13.58 -8.28
N LEU A 55 2.47 -13.79 -7.92
CA LEU A 55 3.55 -12.87 -8.22
C LEU A 55 3.76 -12.72 -9.73
N ASN A 56 3.76 -13.83 -10.47
CA ASN A 56 3.89 -13.81 -11.92
C ASN A 56 2.69 -13.17 -12.61
N GLU A 57 1.48 -13.40 -12.10
CA GLU A 57 0.26 -12.71 -12.54
C GLU A 57 0.38 -11.19 -12.37
N ASP A 58 0.77 -10.73 -11.19
CA ASP A 58 0.95 -9.30 -10.91
C ASP A 58 2.05 -8.69 -11.78
N ARG A 59 3.17 -9.40 -11.96
CA ARG A 59 4.25 -8.97 -12.85
C ARG A 59 3.74 -8.75 -14.27
N ALA A 60 2.97 -9.70 -14.81
CA ALA A 60 2.40 -9.63 -16.15
C ALA A 60 1.38 -8.49 -16.27
N ALA A 61 0.50 -8.33 -15.27
CA ALA A 61 -0.59 -7.36 -15.30
C ALA A 61 -0.12 -5.92 -15.07
N LEU A 62 0.90 -5.72 -14.22
CA LEU A 62 1.29 -4.39 -13.73
C LEU A 62 2.62 -3.89 -14.32
N GLY A 63 3.44 -4.76 -14.89
CA GLY A 63 4.79 -4.42 -15.35
C GLY A 63 4.85 -3.25 -16.33
N SER A 64 3.85 -3.11 -17.21
CA SER A 64 3.77 -2.01 -18.19
C SER A 64 3.64 -0.60 -17.60
N PHE A 65 3.31 -0.48 -16.31
CA PHE A 65 3.23 0.79 -15.61
C PHE A 65 4.60 1.29 -15.11
N PHE A 66 5.60 0.43 -15.11
CA PHE A 66 6.93 0.68 -14.53
C PHE A 66 8.02 0.61 -15.58
N GLU A 67 9.12 1.32 -15.35
CA GLU A 67 10.31 1.26 -16.20
C GLU A 67 11.06 -0.06 -16.01
N ASP A 68 11.06 -0.56 -14.76
CA ASP A 68 11.75 -1.77 -14.37
C ASP A 68 10.94 -2.56 -13.35
N VAL A 69 11.04 -3.89 -13.39
CA VAL A 69 10.39 -4.80 -12.45
C VAL A 69 11.43 -5.76 -11.88
N VAL A 70 11.78 -5.56 -10.62
CA VAL A 70 12.75 -6.40 -9.90
C VAL A 70 12.01 -7.44 -9.09
N VAL A 71 12.27 -8.72 -9.35
CA VAL A 71 11.71 -9.84 -8.60
C VAL A 71 12.76 -10.36 -7.62
N SER A 72 12.38 -10.53 -6.36
CA SER A 72 13.21 -11.12 -5.31
C SER A 72 12.47 -12.28 -4.65
N THR A 73 13.08 -13.45 -4.67
CA THR A 73 12.58 -14.70 -4.05
C THR A 73 13.54 -15.25 -3.01
N ASP A 74 14.68 -14.58 -2.81
CA ASP A 74 15.73 -14.95 -1.87
C ASP A 74 15.69 -14.15 -0.55
N GLY A 75 14.61 -13.41 -0.33
CA GLY A 75 14.41 -12.57 0.87
C GLY A 75 15.17 -11.24 0.85
N ARG A 76 15.94 -10.94 -0.20
CA ARG A 76 16.61 -9.64 -0.34
C ARG A 76 15.61 -8.58 -0.74
N ILE A 77 15.58 -7.48 0.01
CA ILE A 77 14.67 -6.36 -0.26
C ILE A 77 15.15 -5.59 -1.50
N PRO A 78 14.38 -5.57 -2.60
CA PRO A 78 14.77 -4.84 -3.81
C PRO A 78 14.66 -3.34 -3.62
N ARG A 79 15.56 -2.57 -4.22
CA ARG A 79 15.45 -1.10 -4.29
C ARG A 79 14.44 -0.71 -5.36
N CYS A 80 13.34 -0.04 -4.93
CA CYS A 80 12.22 0.29 -5.81
C CYS A 80 11.40 1.48 -5.26
N ASP A 81 10.51 2.03 -6.08
CA ASP A 81 9.60 3.10 -5.69
C ASP A 81 8.27 2.57 -5.18
N VAL A 82 7.83 1.42 -5.72
CA VAL A 82 6.64 0.67 -5.34
C VAL A 82 7.05 -0.76 -5.01
N LEU A 83 6.74 -1.21 -3.79
CA LEU A 83 7.07 -2.55 -3.32
C LEU A 83 5.79 -3.38 -3.14
N PHE A 84 5.67 -4.49 -3.86
CA PHE A 84 4.67 -5.51 -3.60
C PHE A 84 5.31 -6.63 -2.79
N VAL A 85 4.72 -6.96 -1.66
CA VAL A 85 5.20 -8.00 -0.74
C VAL A 85 4.18 -9.13 -0.70
N TYR A 86 4.65 -10.33 -0.95
CA TYR A 86 3.89 -11.57 -0.84
C TYR A 86 4.37 -12.28 0.42
N ALA A 87 3.58 -12.12 1.50
CA ALA A 87 3.94 -12.61 2.82
C ALA A 87 2.70 -12.85 3.66
N SER A 88 2.80 -13.78 4.61
CA SER A 88 1.85 -13.92 5.69
C SER A 88 2.15 -12.89 6.79
N ILE A 89 1.09 -12.33 7.38
CA ILE A 89 1.17 -11.46 8.55
C ILE A 89 0.81 -12.29 9.78
N ALA A 90 1.67 -12.24 10.81
CA ALA A 90 1.45 -12.91 12.08
C ALA A 90 0.38 -12.20 12.94
N PRO A 91 -0.17 -12.84 13.99
CA PRO A 91 -1.18 -12.24 14.86
C PRO A 91 -0.77 -10.92 15.53
N ASP A 92 0.53 -10.72 15.76
CA ASP A 92 1.11 -9.47 16.30
C ASP A 92 1.32 -8.39 15.23
N GLY A 93 0.94 -8.68 13.96
CA GLY A 93 1.12 -7.79 12.82
C GLY A 93 2.53 -7.78 12.23
N SER A 94 3.44 -8.64 12.68
CA SER A 94 4.76 -8.79 12.10
C SER A 94 4.71 -9.56 10.77
N VAL A 95 5.74 -9.37 9.93
CA VAL A 95 5.85 -10.07 8.65
C VAL A 95 6.57 -11.39 8.85
N VAL A 96 5.90 -12.50 8.52
CA VAL A 96 6.47 -13.85 8.63
C VAL A 96 7.62 -14.00 7.63
N ASN A 97 8.67 -14.73 8.04
CA ASN A 97 9.87 -15.01 7.22
C ASN A 97 10.65 -13.76 6.74
N SER A 98 10.47 -12.63 7.40
CA SER A 98 11.18 -11.41 7.05
C SER A 98 12.31 -11.08 8.02
N PRO A 99 13.49 -10.60 7.54
CA PRO A 99 14.49 -9.99 8.40
C PRO A 99 14.01 -8.67 9.04
N GLN A 100 12.95 -8.10 8.50
CA GLN A 100 12.30 -6.88 8.99
C GLN A 100 10.94 -7.25 9.60
N SER A 101 10.75 -6.90 10.85
CA SER A 101 9.54 -7.29 11.59
C SER A 101 8.27 -6.52 11.20
N SER A 102 8.36 -5.44 10.43
CA SER A 102 7.18 -4.69 10.02
C SER A 102 7.21 -4.28 8.54
N VAL A 103 6.01 -4.11 7.97
CA VAL A 103 5.84 -3.63 6.59
C VAL A 103 6.48 -2.24 6.38
N ARG A 104 6.49 -1.38 7.43
CA ARG A 104 7.13 -0.06 7.36
C ARG A 104 8.64 -0.17 7.24
N GLN A 105 9.25 -1.12 7.94
CA GLN A 105 10.68 -1.39 7.83
C GLN A 105 11.03 -1.96 6.44
N LEU A 106 10.19 -2.84 5.88
CA LEU A 106 10.36 -3.33 4.50
C LEU A 106 10.30 -2.18 3.50
N ALA A 107 9.32 -1.29 3.62
CA ALA A 107 9.21 -0.11 2.77
C ALA A 107 10.45 0.79 2.86
N ALA A 108 10.94 1.04 4.07
CA ALA A 108 12.15 1.83 4.31
C ALA A 108 13.40 1.14 3.73
N GLY A 109 13.54 -0.16 3.92
CA GLY A 109 14.62 -0.97 3.35
C GLY A 109 14.67 -0.94 1.83
N ALA A 110 13.51 -0.94 1.17
CA ALA A 110 13.39 -0.79 -0.28
C ALA A 110 13.62 0.64 -0.76
N GLY A 111 13.46 1.65 0.11
CA GLY A 111 13.32 3.05 -0.28
C GLY A 111 11.99 3.36 -0.97
N ALA A 112 11.00 2.49 -0.80
CA ALA A 112 9.70 2.60 -1.45
C ALA A 112 8.87 3.74 -0.87
N SER A 113 8.09 4.39 -1.72
CA SER A 113 7.08 5.39 -1.34
C SER A 113 5.66 4.82 -1.28
N LEU A 114 5.47 3.63 -1.84
CA LEU A 114 4.24 2.83 -1.74
C LEU A 114 4.62 1.37 -1.49
N LEU A 115 4.02 0.76 -0.47
CA LEU A 115 4.11 -0.68 -0.23
C LEU A 115 2.71 -1.29 -0.29
N VAL A 116 2.61 -2.44 -0.95
CA VAL A 116 1.40 -3.24 -1.04
C VAL A 116 1.70 -4.63 -0.49
N VAL A 117 1.00 -5.06 0.55
CA VAL A 117 0.95 -6.48 0.91
C VAL A 117 -0.04 -7.13 -0.04
N ALA A 118 0.49 -7.88 -1.02
CA ALA A 118 -0.25 -8.38 -2.18
C ALA A 118 -0.86 -9.78 -1.98
N SER A 119 -0.72 -10.36 -0.79
CA SER A 119 -1.31 -11.63 -0.37
C SER A 119 -2.48 -11.41 0.58
N SER A 120 -3.45 -12.33 0.59
CA SER A 120 -4.54 -12.31 1.57
C SER A 120 -4.03 -12.56 2.98
N ASN A 121 -4.58 -11.84 3.97
CA ASN A 121 -4.21 -11.98 5.38
C ASN A 121 -5.45 -11.81 6.27
N PRO A 122 -5.54 -12.47 7.44
CA PRO A 122 -6.63 -12.26 8.38
C PRO A 122 -6.79 -10.80 8.78
N GLY A 123 -8.03 -10.30 8.84
CA GLY A 123 -8.30 -8.89 9.11
C GLY A 123 -7.73 -8.40 10.43
N GLU A 124 -7.78 -9.23 11.49
CA GLU A 124 -7.19 -8.93 12.80
C GLU A 124 -5.66 -8.77 12.72
N HIS A 125 -4.95 -9.57 11.91
CA HIS A 125 -3.50 -9.46 11.71
C HIS A 125 -3.17 -8.16 10.96
N VAL A 126 -3.98 -7.81 9.95
CA VAL A 126 -3.84 -6.53 9.23
C VAL A 126 -4.03 -5.34 10.17
N VAL A 127 -5.03 -5.39 11.05
CA VAL A 127 -5.25 -4.35 12.07
C VAL A 127 -4.06 -4.26 13.04
N ALA A 128 -3.49 -5.40 13.45
CA ALA A 128 -2.29 -5.41 14.30
C ALA A 128 -1.10 -4.74 13.59
N THR A 129 -0.91 -4.96 12.28
CA THR A 129 0.14 -4.32 11.47
C THR A 129 0.07 -2.79 11.50
N VAL A 130 -1.14 -2.20 11.57
CA VAL A 130 -1.31 -0.74 11.64
C VAL A 130 -0.63 -0.15 12.89
N LYS A 131 -0.58 -0.91 13.98
CA LYS A 131 0.00 -0.51 15.27
C LYS A 131 1.51 -0.71 15.34
N ASN A 132 2.10 -1.50 14.42
CA ASN A 132 3.52 -1.83 14.46
C ASN A 132 4.40 -0.59 14.23
N PRO A 133 5.54 -0.50 14.94
CA PRO A 133 6.47 0.62 14.81
C PRO A 133 7.18 0.62 13.45
N GLY A 134 7.72 1.77 13.08
CA GLY A 134 8.55 1.92 11.90
C GLY A 134 8.42 3.28 11.25
N PRO A 135 9.29 3.60 10.28
CA PRO A 135 9.27 4.87 9.57
C PRO A 135 8.00 5.01 8.73
N ARG A 136 7.27 6.11 8.91
CA ARG A 136 6.06 6.42 8.13
C ARG A 136 6.39 7.18 6.86
N ASN A 137 7.28 6.61 6.04
CA ASN A 137 7.81 7.22 4.82
C ASN A 137 7.09 6.78 3.55
N ALA A 138 6.29 5.73 3.61
CA ALA A 138 5.56 5.15 2.49
C ALA A 138 4.07 5.03 2.81
N SER A 139 3.23 5.21 1.80
CA SER A 139 1.83 4.78 1.89
C SER A 139 1.75 3.25 1.86
N LEU A 140 0.85 2.68 2.66
CA LEU A 140 0.68 1.24 2.77
C LEU A 140 -0.69 0.81 2.26
N VAL A 141 -0.72 -0.27 1.51
CA VAL A 141 -1.94 -1.03 1.16
C VAL A 141 -1.80 -2.43 1.74
N LEU A 142 -2.70 -2.79 2.63
CA LEU A 142 -2.71 -4.07 3.30
C LEU A 142 -3.94 -4.86 2.84
N THR A 143 -3.72 -6.01 2.20
CA THR A 143 -4.80 -6.82 1.63
C THR A 143 -5.31 -7.83 2.66
N ILE A 144 -6.60 -7.77 2.94
CA ILE A 144 -7.33 -8.75 3.75
C ILE A 144 -7.74 -9.91 2.85
N ASP A 145 -8.44 -9.61 1.75
CA ASP A 145 -8.88 -10.63 0.80
C ASP A 145 -8.54 -10.21 -0.64
N ARG A 146 -7.65 -11.02 -1.25
CA ARG A 146 -7.27 -10.86 -2.66
C ARG A 146 -8.23 -11.67 -3.54
N LYS A 147 -9.06 -10.96 -4.30
CA LYS A 147 -10.09 -11.60 -5.15
C LYS A 147 -9.62 -11.66 -6.60
N GLY A 148 -8.82 -12.66 -6.93
CA GLY A 148 -8.40 -13.02 -8.30
C GLY A 148 -8.04 -11.81 -9.16
N ASP A 149 -8.51 -11.79 -10.41
CA ASP A 149 -8.29 -10.69 -11.38
C ASP A 149 -8.70 -9.31 -10.88
N GLY A 150 -9.61 -9.25 -9.92
CA GLY A 150 -10.06 -7.99 -9.32
C GLY A 150 -8.93 -7.19 -8.71
N PHE A 151 -7.95 -7.87 -8.11
CA PHE A 151 -6.77 -7.24 -7.51
C PHE A 151 -5.92 -6.53 -8.56
N CYS A 152 -5.56 -7.23 -9.64
CA CYS A 152 -4.77 -6.65 -10.73
C CYS A 152 -5.49 -5.46 -11.38
N ARG A 153 -6.79 -5.62 -11.70
CA ARG A 153 -7.60 -4.56 -12.32
C ARG A 153 -7.74 -3.32 -11.43
N PHE A 154 -7.83 -3.52 -10.13
CA PHE A 154 -7.87 -2.44 -9.16
C PHE A 154 -6.58 -1.60 -9.22
N PHE A 155 -5.40 -2.22 -9.17
CA PHE A 155 -4.13 -1.51 -9.25
C PHE A 155 -3.84 -0.93 -10.62
N GLN A 156 -4.26 -1.57 -11.72
CA GLN A 156 -4.18 -1.01 -13.06
C GLN A 156 -4.92 0.33 -13.15
N LYS A 157 -6.15 0.42 -12.60
CA LYS A 157 -6.91 1.67 -12.55
C LYS A 157 -6.19 2.74 -11.70
N ILE A 158 -5.65 2.36 -10.54
CA ILE A 158 -4.89 3.27 -9.68
C ILE A 158 -3.67 3.82 -10.41
N PHE A 159 -2.83 2.96 -11.00
CA PHE A 159 -1.61 3.39 -11.67
C PHE A 159 -1.89 4.19 -12.95
N THR A 160 -2.99 3.88 -13.66
CA THR A 160 -3.48 4.73 -14.77
C THR A 160 -3.76 6.15 -14.31
N LEU A 161 -4.46 6.31 -13.19
CA LEU A 161 -4.74 7.64 -12.63
C LEU A 161 -3.46 8.33 -12.12
N MET A 162 -2.52 7.57 -11.56
CA MET A 162 -1.23 8.12 -11.12
C MET A 162 -0.39 8.61 -12.30
N LYS A 163 -0.38 7.89 -13.44
CA LYS A 163 0.21 8.35 -14.71
C LYS A 163 -0.50 9.60 -15.27
N ALA A 164 -1.80 9.74 -15.04
CA ALA A 164 -2.57 10.94 -15.37
C ALA A 164 -2.38 12.09 -14.35
N GLY A 165 -1.38 12.02 -13.47
CA GLY A 165 -1.01 13.07 -12.53
C GLY A 165 -1.83 13.13 -11.24
N LYS A 166 -2.62 12.11 -10.92
CA LYS A 166 -3.28 11.99 -9.61
C LYS A 166 -2.30 11.41 -8.58
N THR A 167 -2.36 11.92 -7.35
CA THR A 167 -1.62 11.28 -6.25
C THR A 167 -2.24 9.94 -5.89
N MET A 168 -1.45 9.03 -5.29
CA MET A 168 -1.95 7.72 -4.83
C MET A 168 -3.24 7.82 -3.98
N PRO A 169 -3.35 8.69 -2.96
CA PRO A 169 -4.59 8.84 -2.20
C PRO A 169 -5.79 9.33 -3.05
N MET A 170 -5.55 10.23 -4.03
CA MET A 170 -6.61 10.67 -4.94
C MET A 170 -7.06 9.58 -5.90
N ALA A 171 -6.11 8.78 -6.40
CA ALA A 171 -6.40 7.63 -7.24
C ALA A 171 -7.22 6.58 -6.45
N TRP A 172 -6.79 6.29 -5.21
CA TRP A 172 -7.50 5.39 -4.31
C TRP A 172 -8.94 5.85 -4.06
N ALA A 173 -9.12 7.08 -3.61
CA ALA A 173 -10.46 7.64 -3.31
C ALA A 173 -11.41 7.60 -4.52
N LYS A 174 -10.87 7.60 -5.74
CA LYS A 174 -11.65 7.49 -6.96
C LYS A 174 -11.96 6.04 -7.36
N VAL A 175 -11.03 5.11 -7.13
CA VAL A 175 -11.15 3.72 -7.62
C VAL A 175 -11.84 2.82 -6.61
N ALA A 176 -11.51 2.92 -5.31
CA ALA A 176 -12.01 2.01 -4.30
C ALA A 176 -13.55 1.95 -4.21
N PRO A 177 -14.29 3.09 -4.12
CA PRO A 177 -15.75 3.07 -4.08
C PRO A 177 -16.38 2.51 -5.35
N GLN A 178 -15.81 2.85 -6.53
CA GLN A 178 -16.32 2.35 -7.82
C GLN A 178 -16.09 0.85 -7.97
N HIS A 179 -14.95 0.37 -7.49
CA HIS A 179 -14.62 -1.04 -7.56
C HIS A 179 -15.58 -1.87 -6.72
N GLU A 180 -15.88 -1.43 -5.51
CA GLU A 180 -16.85 -2.09 -4.62
C GLU A 180 -18.28 -2.05 -5.18
N SER A 181 -18.72 -0.90 -5.71
CA SER A 181 -20.08 -0.74 -6.22
C SER A 181 -20.35 -1.50 -7.53
N VAL A 182 -19.34 -1.56 -8.41
CA VAL A 182 -19.51 -2.19 -9.74
C VAL A 182 -19.24 -3.70 -9.70
N MET A 183 -18.31 -4.13 -8.83
CA MET A 183 -17.89 -5.53 -8.74
C MET A 183 -17.65 -5.96 -7.28
N PRO A 184 -18.63 -5.89 -6.38
CA PRO A 184 -18.43 -6.17 -4.96
C PRO A 184 -17.91 -7.58 -4.69
N LYS A 185 -18.31 -8.56 -5.53
CA LYS A 185 -17.87 -9.95 -5.43
C LYS A 185 -16.38 -10.13 -5.75
N TYR A 186 -15.80 -9.25 -6.55
CA TYR A 186 -14.42 -9.34 -7.04
C TYR A 186 -13.54 -8.19 -6.54
N ALA A 187 -14.10 -7.26 -5.78
CA ALA A 187 -13.32 -6.18 -5.19
C ALA A 187 -12.34 -6.74 -4.15
N PRO A 188 -11.05 -6.38 -4.20
CA PRO A 188 -10.12 -6.76 -3.15
C PRO A 188 -10.50 -6.05 -1.86
N GLU A 189 -10.52 -6.78 -0.75
CA GLU A 189 -10.69 -6.19 0.56
C GLU A 189 -9.34 -5.72 1.07
N THR A 190 -9.18 -4.41 1.23
CA THR A 190 -7.89 -3.78 1.54
C THR A 190 -8.02 -2.62 2.51
N VAL A 191 -6.97 -2.41 3.30
CA VAL A 191 -6.80 -1.24 4.16
C VAL A 191 -5.74 -0.32 3.56
N PHE A 192 -6.05 0.95 3.36
CA PHE A 192 -5.11 1.96 2.87
C PHE A 192 -4.71 2.94 3.96
N LEU A 193 -3.41 3.06 4.20
CA LEU A 193 -2.81 4.00 5.13
C LEU A 193 -1.99 5.04 4.35
N PRO A 194 -2.50 6.27 4.20
CA PRO A 194 -1.79 7.36 3.53
C PRO A 194 -0.69 7.92 4.43
N GLU A 195 0.48 7.30 4.42
CA GLU A 195 1.66 7.72 5.16
C GLU A 195 2.74 8.28 4.19
N GLY A 196 3.68 9.06 4.70
CA GLY A 196 4.78 9.62 3.91
C GLY A 196 4.38 10.65 2.86
N LYS A 197 5.18 10.76 1.80
CA LYS A 197 4.94 11.67 0.69
C LYS A 197 3.99 11.06 -0.33
N PHE A 198 3.13 11.88 -0.92
CA PHE A 198 2.16 11.41 -1.90
C PHE A 198 2.79 11.27 -3.28
N VAL A 199 2.83 10.04 -3.77
CA VAL A 199 3.44 9.68 -5.05
C VAL A 199 2.52 10.03 -6.21
N VAL A 200 3.14 10.54 -7.28
CA VAL A 200 2.55 10.75 -8.62
C VAL A 200 3.52 10.18 -9.63
N PHE A 201 3.06 9.44 -10.60
CA PHE A 201 3.87 9.04 -11.75
C PHE A 201 3.91 10.17 -12.79
N LYS A 202 5.02 10.25 -13.52
CA LYS A 202 5.19 11.29 -14.55
C LYS A 202 5.21 10.65 -15.95
#